data_20f769031ae88f236d040e3272ed9f2c
#
_entry.id   20f769031ae88f236d040e3272ed9f2c
#
_cell.length_a   1.000
_cell.length_b   1.000
_cell.length_c   1.000
_cell.angle_alpha   90.00
_cell.angle_beta   90.00
_cell.angle_gamma   90.00
#
_symmetry.space_group_name_H-M   'P 1'
#
loop_
_entity.id
_entity.type
_entity.pdbx_description
1 polymer ?
#
loop_
_entity_poly.entity_id
_entity_poly.type
_entity_poly.pdbx_seq_one_letter_code
_entity_poly.pdbx_strand_id
1 'polypeptide(L)'
;NLVSNAKSISKYLAITSDDRAITSLPFNYSYGLSVINSHLSSGGSIVLTNSSMMERDFWHLINKHSVTSLAGVPYNYEMILRLGIDRLEIPSIKKMTQAGGKLSFDKIKKISTTLQKKNIRFYSMYGQTEATARISYLPPENINNKPGSIGKAIPNGKLWIENKDGELIDQIDSVGELIYSGENVSMGYAKSINDLELGDMNKGILRTGDLAKFDSDGYYYIEGSTNRFVKIFGNRISLDSIEEIIINKGFESAATGYDDKLLIYVIHNNNLLTDLLRSDISAEIGINQTAIQINAVSEFPRLNNGKINYNGLTNIQ
;
A
#
# COMPACT_ATOMS: atom_id res chain seq x y z
N ASN A 1 4.76 -18.36 -10.66
CA ASN A 1 4.57 -16.98 -10.20
C ASN A 1 5.50 -16.60 -9.04
N LEU A 2 5.65 -17.40 -7.95
CA LEU A 2 6.50 -17.09 -6.79
C LEU A 2 7.96 -16.84 -7.18
N VAL A 3 8.55 -17.72 -7.99
CA VAL A 3 9.95 -17.61 -8.44
C VAL A 3 10.15 -16.39 -9.34
N SER A 4 9.22 -16.12 -10.25
CA SER A 4 9.28 -14.96 -11.14
C SER A 4 9.23 -13.66 -10.34
N ASN A 5 8.29 -13.54 -9.35
CA ASN A 5 8.22 -12.38 -8.50
C ASN A 5 9.50 -12.18 -7.66
N ALA A 6 10.05 -13.27 -7.06
CA ALA A 6 11.28 -13.19 -6.29
C ALA A 6 12.46 -12.69 -7.14
N LYS A 7 12.64 -13.21 -8.37
CA LYS A 7 13.67 -12.76 -9.30
C LYS A 7 13.52 -11.29 -9.70
N SER A 8 12.29 -10.86 -10.00
CA SER A 8 12.01 -9.46 -10.34
C SER A 8 12.33 -8.52 -9.17
N ILE A 9 11.93 -8.89 -7.94
CA ILE A 9 12.23 -8.12 -6.73
C ILE A 9 13.74 -8.04 -6.50
N SER A 10 14.44 -9.16 -6.59
CA SER A 10 15.90 -9.19 -6.42
C SER A 10 16.60 -8.28 -7.41
N LYS A 11 16.11 -8.23 -8.65
CA LYS A 11 16.68 -7.39 -9.70
C LYS A 11 16.53 -5.89 -9.40
N TYR A 12 15.32 -5.39 -9.13
CA TYR A 12 15.15 -3.94 -8.95
C TYR A 12 15.60 -3.43 -7.57
N LEU A 13 15.59 -4.29 -6.53
CA LEU A 13 16.17 -3.97 -5.23
C LEU A 13 17.69 -4.22 -5.17
N ALA A 14 18.27 -4.82 -6.22
CA ALA A 14 19.66 -5.25 -6.25
C ALA A 14 20.04 -6.08 -5.01
N ILE A 15 19.26 -7.15 -4.75
CA ILE A 15 19.50 -8.06 -3.62
C ILE A 15 20.61 -9.04 -4.01
N THR A 16 21.58 -9.20 -3.11
CA THR A 16 22.72 -10.11 -3.25
C THR A 16 22.83 -11.07 -2.07
N SER A 17 23.81 -11.97 -2.10
CA SER A 17 24.14 -12.86 -0.98
C SER A 17 24.54 -12.13 0.30
N ASP A 18 25.02 -10.89 0.20
CA ASP A 18 25.43 -10.07 1.34
C ASP A 18 24.23 -9.38 2.02
N ASP A 19 23.04 -9.44 1.40
CA ASP A 19 21.86 -8.82 1.96
C ASP A 19 21.20 -9.70 3.03
N ARG A 20 20.72 -9.04 4.06
CA ARG A 20 20.02 -9.66 5.18
C ARG A 20 18.77 -8.88 5.50
N ALA A 21 17.62 -9.52 5.37
CA ALA A 21 16.35 -8.94 5.80
C ALA A 21 15.98 -9.39 7.22
N ILE A 22 15.03 -8.67 7.83
CA ILE A 22 14.39 -9.05 9.09
C ILE A 22 12.89 -9.25 8.87
N THR A 23 12.27 -10.20 9.56
CA THR A 23 10.83 -10.46 9.49
C THR A 23 10.04 -9.38 10.23
N SER A 24 9.93 -8.21 9.61
CA SER A 24 9.10 -7.09 10.08
C SER A 24 7.62 -7.20 9.69
N LEU A 25 7.30 -8.16 8.83
CA LEU A 25 5.96 -8.46 8.34
C LEU A 25 5.68 -9.97 8.47
N PRO A 26 4.44 -10.37 8.75
CA PRO A 26 4.07 -11.77 8.82
C PRO A 26 4.36 -12.49 7.50
N PHE A 27 4.92 -13.70 7.52
CA PHE A 27 5.24 -14.46 6.30
C PHE A 27 4.03 -15.15 5.66
N ASN A 28 2.89 -15.23 6.36
CA ASN A 28 1.59 -15.60 5.77
C ASN A 28 0.91 -14.42 5.03
N TYR A 29 1.52 -13.24 5.06
CA TYR A 29 1.17 -12.12 4.22
C TYR A 29 2.05 -12.11 2.97
N SER A 30 1.46 -11.98 1.78
CA SER A 30 2.18 -12.07 0.50
C SER A 30 3.39 -11.13 0.40
N TYR A 31 3.29 -9.91 0.98
CA TYR A 31 4.42 -8.98 1.02
C TYR A 31 5.56 -9.51 1.90
N GLY A 32 5.26 -9.99 3.11
CA GLY A 32 6.26 -10.59 4.00
C GLY A 32 6.93 -11.82 3.37
N LEU A 33 6.12 -12.71 2.78
CA LEU A 33 6.63 -13.88 2.05
C LEU A 33 7.55 -13.48 0.88
N SER A 34 7.22 -12.40 0.15
CA SER A 34 8.04 -11.92 -0.96
C SER A 34 9.42 -11.41 -0.52
N VAL A 35 9.54 -10.87 0.69
CA VAL A 35 10.83 -10.48 1.28
C VAL A 35 11.69 -11.72 1.52
N ILE A 36 11.11 -12.77 2.11
CA ILE A 36 11.81 -14.03 2.37
C ILE A 36 12.27 -14.65 1.04
N ASN A 37 11.35 -14.82 0.10
CA ASN A 37 11.63 -15.48 -1.18
C ASN A 37 12.72 -14.74 -1.98
N SER A 38 12.65 -13.40 -2.05
CA SER A 38 13.62 -12.61 -2.81
C SER A 38 15.04 -12.65 -2.21
N HIS A 39 15.16 -12.61 -0.88
CA HIS A 39 16.48 -12.70 -0.23
C HIS A 39 17.06 -14.09 -0.34
N LEU A 40 16.29 -15.14 0.00
CA LEU A 40 16.79 -16.52 -0.07
C LEU A 40 17.13 -16.95 -1.50
N SER A 41 16.32 -16.55 -2.50
CA SER A 41 16.64 -16.87 -3.91
C SER A 41 17.88 -16.16 -4.44
N SER A 42 18.35 -15.11 -3.78
CA SER A 42 19.58 -14.38 -4.10
C SER A 42 20.78 -14.82 -3.25
N GLY A 43 20.64 -15.90 -2.44
CA GLY A 43 21.68 -16.33 -1.50
C GLY A 43 21.82 -15.47 -0.24
N GLY A 44 20.94 -14.48 -0.07
CA GLY A 44 20.87 -13.64 1.14
C GLY A 44 20.31 -14.40 2.35
N SER A 45 20.20 -13.72 3.48
CA SER A 45 19.78 -14.32 4.75
C SER A 45 18.59 -13.55 5.39
N ILE A 46 17.93 -14.23 6.33
CA ILE A 46 16.75 -13.66 7.05
C ILE A 46 16.99 -13.76 8.55
N VAL A 47 16.79 -12.65 9.26
CA VAL A 47 16.67 -12.63 10.72
C VAL A 47 15.20 -12.82 11.09
N LEU A 48 14.90 -13.90 11.79
CA LEU A 48 13.55 -14.20 12.25
C LEU A 48 13.32 -13.53 13.62
N THR A 49 12.19 -12.82 13.75
CA THR A 49 11.76 -12.23 15.01
C THR A 49 10.24 -12.12 15.06
N ASN A 50 9.69 -12.18 16.27
CA ASN A 50 8.31 -11.84 16.58
C ASN A 50 8.21 -10.46 17.25
N SER A 51 9.34 -9.79 17.47
CA SER A 51 9.36 -8.46 18.11
C SER A 51 8.77 -7.40 17.18
N SER A 52 7.94 -6.53 17.75
CA SER A 52 7.39 -5.37 17.07
C SER A 52 8.47 -4.30 16.84
N MET A 53 8.30 -3.48 15.80
CA MET A 53 9.13 -2.28 15.59
C MET A 53 9.06 -1.26 16.75
N MET A 54 8.06 -1.37 17.65
CA MET A 54 7.97 -0.54 18.85
C MET A 54 8.86 -1.04 20.00
N GLU A 55 9.37 -2.26 19.90
CA GLU A 55 10.20 -2.88 20.93
C GLU A 55 11.69 -2.63 20.69
N ARG A 56 12.43 -2.43 21.77
CA ARG A 56 13.89 -2.22 21.69
C ARG A 56 14.63 -3.43 21.10
N ASP A 57 14.12 -4.63 21.35
CA ASP A 57 14.71 -5.88 20.87
C ASP A 57 14.71 -5.96 19.35
N PHE A 58 13.71 -5.42 18.68
CA PHE A 58 13.68 -5.36 17.21
C PHE A 58 14.89 -4.59 16.66
N TRP A 59 15.16 -3.41 17.19
CA TRP A 59 16.28 -2.56 16.78
C TRP A 59 17.63 -3.12 17.20
N HIS A 60 17.67 -3.78 18.37
CA HIS A 60 18.86 -4.52 18.80
C HIS A 60 19.21 -5.64 17.83
N LEU A 61 18.24 -6.42 17.38
CA LEU A 61 18.45 -7.49 16.38
C LEU A 61 18.95 -6.94 15.04
N ILE A 62 18.43 -5.79 14.56
CA ILE A 62 18.93 -5.13 13.36
C ILE A 62 20.43 -4.86 13.46
N ASN A 63 20.87 -4.28 14.55
CA ASN A 63 22.29 -3.93 14.76
C ASN A 63 23.14 -5.17 15.01
N LYS A 64 22.70 -6.08 15.89
CA LYS A 64 23.40 -7.31 16.24
C LYS A 64 23.69 -8.19 15.02
N HIS A 65 22.74 -8.28 14.11
CA HIS A 65 22.85 -9.14 12.92
C HIS A 65 23.18 -8.38 11.65
N SER A 66 23.50 -7.07 11.74
CA SER A 66 23.84 -6.24 10.57
C SER A 66 22.80 -6.37 9.46
N VAL A 67 21.52 -6.19 9.80
CA VAL A 67 20.41 -6.24 8.83
C VAL A 67 20.57 -5.15 7.79
N THR A 68 20.40 -5.48 6.51
CA THR A 68 20.58 -4.54 5.38
C THR A 68 19.28 -4.07 4.76
N SER A 69 18.18 -4.82 4.98
CA SER A 69 16.88 -4.58 4.33
C SER A 69 15.75 -4.59 5.34
N LEU A 70 14.91 -3.54 5.33
CA LEU A 70 13.73 -3.40 6.17
C LEU A 70 12.49 -3.15 5.31
N ALA A 71 11.47 -4.00 5.45
CA ALA A 71 10.18 -3.86 4.79
C ALA A 71 9.11 -3.36 5.76
N GLY A 72 8.15 -2.58 5.28
CA GLY A 72 7.06 -2.10 6.12
C GLY A 72 5.83 -1.68 5.35
N VAL A 73 4.68 -1.77 6.01
CA VAL A 73 3.41 -1.17 5.57
C VAL A 73 3.32 0.27 6.10
N PRO A 74 2.37 1.11 5.65
CA PRO A 74 2.24 2.50 6.13
C PRO A 74 2.29 2.62 7.65
N TYR A 75 1.60 1.76 8.38
CA TYR A 75 1.59 1.75 9.84
C TYR A 75 3.00 1.61 10.45
N ASN A 76 3.84 0.75 9.89
CA ASN A 76 5.23 0.59 10.37
C ASN A 76 6.02 1.90 10.21
N TYR A 77 5.84 2.60 9.09
CA TYR A 77 6.50 3.89 8.85
C TYR A 77 5.96 5.01 9.74
N GLU A 78 4.68 4.99 10.08
CA GLU A 78 4.12 5.90 11.06
C GLU A 78 4.74 5.69 12.45
N MET A 79 4.94 4.44 12.85
CA MET A 79 5.65 4.11 14.09
C MET A 79 7.11 4.57 14.06
N ILE A 80 7.82 4.33 12.95
CA ILE A 80 9.19 4.81 12.75
C ILE A 80 9.27 6.34 12.84
N LEU A 81 8.30 7.06 12.28
CA LEU A 81 8.23 8.52 12.40
C LEU A 81 7.97 8.98 13.83
N ARG A 82 7.12 8.27 14.60
CA ARG A 82 6.86 8.56 16.03
C ARG A 82 8.10 8.29 16.90
N LEU A 83 8.89 7.27 16.59
CA LEU A 83 10.16 6.99 17.26
C LEU A 83 11.25 8.03 16.94
N GLY A 84 11.06 8.80 15.86
CA GLY A 84 12.06 9.74 15.35
C GLY A 84 13.06 9.06 14.44
N ILE A 85 12.72 8.90 13.16
CA ILE A 85 13.55 8.22 12.14
C ILE A 85 14.97 8.78 12.03
N ASP A 86 15.17 10.05 12.33
CA ASP A 86 16.46 10.73 12.38
C ASP A 86 17.36 10.20 13.50
N ARG A 87 16.77 9.79 14.63
CA ARG A 87 17.47 9.29 15.83
C ARG A 87 17.78 7.80 15.79
N LEU A 88 17.17 7.06 14.83
CA LEU A 88 17.41 5.63 14.73
C LEU A 88 18.84 5.34 14.28
N GLU A 89 19.57 4.60 15.11
CA GLU A 89 20.91 4.09 14.80
C GLU A 89 20.79 2.76 14.07
N ILE A 90 20.82 2.81 12.74
CA ILE A 90 20.63 1.68 11.83
C ILE A 90 21.71 1.66 10.73
N PRO A 91 23.00 1.67 11.12
CA PRO A 91 24.11 1.88 10.18
C PRO A 91 24.25 0.78 9.12
N SER A 92 23.74 -0.42 9.38
CA SER A 92 23.79 -1.55 8.45
C SER A 92 22.69 -1.53 7.39
N ILE A 93 21.57 -0.80 7.62
CA ILE A 93 20.46 -0.74 6.68
C ILE A 93 20.88 0.00 5.40
N LYS A 94 20.69 -0.64 4.27
CA LYS A 94 20.98 -0.12 2.93
C LYS A 94 19.72 0.25 2.16
N LYS A 95 18.62 -0.45 2.43
CA LYS A 95 17.35 -0.29 1.73
C LYS A 95 16.14 -0.47 2.65
N MET A 96 15.14 0.37 2.44
CA MET A 96 13.84 0.28 3.10
C MET A 96 12.74 0.30 2.05
N THR A 97 11.70 -0.51 2.24
CA THR A 97 10.63 -0.68 1.26
C THR A 97 9.26 -0.50 1.91
N GLN A 98 8.36 0.21 1.23
CA GLN A 98 6.99 0.45 1.66
C GLN A 98 6.01 -0.08 0.62
N ALA A 99 5.00 -0.83 1.06
CA ALA A 99 3.87 -1.27 0.26
C ALA A 99 2.68 -1.63 1.16
N GLY A 100 1.56 -2.04 0.53
CA GLY A 100 0.41 -2.58 1.26
C GLY A 100 -0.59 -1.53 1.76
N GLY A 101 -0.47 -0.30 1.28
CA GLY A 101 -1.38 0.81 1.54
C GLY A 101 -0.78 2.15 1.12
N LYS A 102 -1.63 3.17 1.05
CA LYS A 102 -1.21 4.54 0.70
C LYS A 102 -0.58 5.19 1.93
N LEU A 103 0.63 5.70 1.80
CA LEU A 103 1.28 6.58 2.77
C LEU A 103 1.20 8.01 2.22
N SER A 104 0.83 8.98 3.05
CA SER A 104 0.69 10.36 2.58
C SER A 104 2.01 10.91 2.04
N PHE A 105 1.91 11.81 1.08
CA PHE A 105 3.09 12.39 0.43
C PHE A 105 4.06 13.06 1.43
N ASP A 106 3.55 13.81 2.41
CA ASP A 106 4.39 14.47 3.41
C ASP A 106 5.17 13.46 4.25
N LYS A 107 4.53 12.34 4.63
CA LYS A 107 5.20 11.25 5.34
C LYS A 107 6.28 10.61 4.45
N ILE A 108 5.97 10.30 3.18
CA ILE A 108 6.95 9.77 2.21
C ILE A 108 8.13 10.72 2.05
N LYS A 109 7.88 12.01 1.85
CA LYS A 109 8.90 13.04 1.69
C LYS A 109 9.79 13.15 2.92
N LYS A 110 9.20 13.16 4.12
CA LYS A 110 9.95 13.20 5.37
C LYS A 110 10.83 11.96 5.54
N ILE A 111 10.31 10.77 5.27
CA ILE A 111 11.03 9.49 5.34
C ILE A 111 12.16 9.49 4.31
N SER A 112 11.87 9.72 3.03
CA SER A 112 12.85 9.66 1.94
C SER A 112 13.99 10.64 2.15
N THR A 113 13.69 11.88 2.53
CA THR A 113 14.71 12.90 2.80
C THR A 113 15.62 12.50 3.97
N THR A 114 15.05 11.92 5.04
CA THR A 114 15.83 11.49 6.20
C THR A 114 16.69 10.28 5.87
N LEU A 115 16.14 9.30 5.15
CA LEU A 115 16.86 8.09 4.74
C LEU A 115 17.98 8.41 3.73
N GLN A 116 17.75 9.35 2.83
CA GLN A 116 18.77 9.82 1.89
C GLN A 116 20.01 10.40 2.61
N LYS A 117 19.81 11.18 3.69
CA LYS A 117 20.91 11.68 4.52
C LYS A 117 21.72 10.57 5.20
N LYS A 118 21.09 9.41 5.41
CA LYS A 118 21.73 8.20 5.97
C LYS A 118 22.25 7.23 4.89
N ASN A 119 22.23 7.62 3.60
CA ASN A 119 22.57 6.77 2.45
C ASN A 119 21.71 5.49 2.35
N ILE A 120 20.46 5.54 2.81
CA ILE A 120 19.51 4.43 2.75
C ILE A 120 18.54 4.67 1.59
N ARG A 121 18.45 3.71 0.68
CA ARG A 121 17.50 3.77 -0.45
C ARG A 121 16.09 3.44 0.02
N PHE A 122 15.13 4.30 -0.29
CA PHE A 122 13.72 4.10 0.05
C PHE A 122 12.91 3.85 -1.22
N TYR A 123 12.14 2.75 -1.23
CA TYR A 123 11.29 2.35 -2.35
C TYR A 123 9.83 2.38 -1.93
N SER A 124 8.99 3.11 -2.66
CA SER A 124 7.53 2.98 -2.58
C SER A 124 7.08 1.98 -3.64
N MET A 125 6.23 1.03 -3.26
CA MET A 125 5.83 -0.07 -4.13
C MET A 125 4.33 -0.29 -4.05
N TYR A 126 3.78 -0.85 -5.13
CA TYR A 126 2.40 -1.28 -5.21
C TYR A 126 2.33 -2.75 -5.62
N GLY A 127 1.26 -3.43 -5.15
CA GLY A 127 0.97 -4.79 -5.53
C GLY A 127 -0.21 -5.39 -4.79
N GLN A 128 -0.59 -6.55 -5.25
CA GLN A 128 -1.71 -7.35 -4.73
C GLN A 128 -1.28 -8.80 -4.58
N THR A 129 -2.00 -9.55 -3.72
CA THR A 129 -1.75 -10.98 -3.51
C THR A 129 -1.92 -11.78 -4.80
N GLU A 130 -2.86 -11.37 -5.64
CA GLU A 130 -3.18 -11.94 -6.95
C GLU A 130 -2.02 -11.84 -7.97
N ALA A 131 -1.06 -10.96 -7.70
CA ALA A 131 0.21 -10.89 -8.44
C ALA A 131 1.42 -11.29 -7.58
N THR A 132 1.22 -12.15 -6.60
CA THR A 132 2.27 -12.73 -5.73
C THR A 132 3.05 -11.68 -4.93
N ALA A 133 2.47 -10.53 -4.73
CA ALA A 133 2.82 -9.38 -3.93
C ALA A 133 3.16 -8.11 -4.70
N ARG A 134 4.01 -8.12 -5.74
CA ARG A 134 4.56 -6.88 -6.28
C ARG A 134 4.30 -6.71 -7.76
N ILE A 135 3.74 -5.57 -8.12
CA ILE A 135 3.34 -5.17 -9.48
C ILE A 135 4.22 -4.03 -9.97
N SER A 136 4.45 -3.01 -9.12
CA SER A 136 5.23 -1.84 -9.49
C SER A 136 6.06 -1.30 -8.34
N TYR A 137 7.02 -0.46 -8.67
CA TYR A 137 7.85 0.26 -7.72
C TYR A 137 8.23 1.65 -8.24
N LEU A 138 8.35 2.59 -7.32
CA LEU A 138 8.91 3.92 -7.56
C LEU A 138 10.37 3.91 -7.12
N PRO A 139 11.32 4.13 -8.04
CA PRO A 139 12.74 4.20 -7.72
C PRO A 139 13.05 5.32 -6.74
N PRO A 140 14.04 5.16 -5.84
CA PRO A 140 14.39 6.15 -4.82
C PRO A 140 14.67 7.55 -5.37
N GLU A 141 15.30 7.64 -6.52
CA GLU A 141 15.65 8.90 -7.20
C GLU A 141 14.42 9.69 -7.67
N ASN A 142 13.29 9.02 -7.84
CA ASN A 142 12.06 9.63 -8.36
C ASN A 142 11.01 9.93 -7.29
N ILE A 143 11.22 9.51 -6.03
CA ILE A 143 10.23 9.66 -4.96
C ILE A 143 9.82 11.12 -4.74
N ASN A 144 10.76 12.05 -4.79
CA ASN A 144 10.48 13.47 -4.57
C ASN A 144 9.88 14.16 -5.81
N ASN A 145 10.16 13.64 -7.01
CA ASN A 145 9.72 14.22 -8.28
C ASN A 145 8.37 13.66 -8.77
N LYS A 146 7.97 12.48 -8.26
CA LYS A 146 6.74 11.77 -8.63
C LYS A 146 5.90 11.46 -7.39
N PRO A 147 5.44 12.49 -6.66
CA PRO A 147 4.70 12.32 -5.41
C PRO A 147 3.42 11.51 -5.63
N GLY A 148 3.18 10.51 -4.77
CA GLY A 148 1.99 9.66 -4.83
C GLY A 148 1.99 8.60 -5.92
N SER A 149 3.00 8.56 -6.78
CA SER A 149 3.10 7.54 -7.82
C SER A 149 3.38 6.15 -7.23
N ILE A 150 2.78 5.13 -7.82
CA ILE A 150 3.13 3.72 -7.61
C ILE A 150 4.32 3.26 -8.47
N GLY A 151 4.86 4.17 -9.28
CA GLY A 151 6.03 3.91 -10.12
C GLY A 151 5.70 3.27 -11.47
N LYS A 152 6.61 2.41 -11.92
CA LYS A 152 6.52 1.62 -13.16
C LYS A 152 6.46 0.14 -12.84
N ALA A 153 6.03 -0.69 -13.80
CA ALA A 153 6.00 -2.13 -13.64
C ALA A 153 7.35 -2.70 -13.19
N ILE A 154 7.31 -3.75 -12.38
CA ILE A 154 8.51 -4.53 -12.03
C ILE A 154 9.14 -5.15 -13.30
N PRO A 155 10.42 -5.55 -13.28
CA PRO A 155 11.04 -6.24 -14.40
C PRO A 155 10.19 -7.42 -14.91
N ASN A 156 10.02 -7.53 -16.23
CA ASN A 156 9.20 -8.51 -16.94
C ASN A 156 7.66 -8.34 -16.73
N GLY A 157 7.22 -7.29 -16.06
CA GLY A 157 5.80 -6.91 -15.97
C GLY A 157 5.44 -5.81 -16.95
N LYS A 158 4.14 -5.66 -17.22
CA LYS A 158 3.56 -4.56 -18.00
C LYS A 158 2.36 -3.99 -17.28
N LEU A 159 2.19 -2.67 -17.34
CA LEU A 159 1.02 -1.94 -16.85
C LEU A 159 0.37 -1.21 -18.01
N TRP A 160 -0.96 -1.16 -18.00
CA TRP A 160 -1.76 -0.30 -18.87
C TRP A 160 -3.09 0.02 -18.19
N ILE A 161 -3.88 0.88 -18.82
CA ILE A 161 -5.18 1.32 -18.31
C ILE A 161 -6.24 1.00 -19.35
N GLU A 162 -7.39 0.50 -18.90
CA GLU A 162 -8.56 0.21 -19.75
C GLU A 162 -9.78 0.99 -19.29
N ASN A 163 -10.62 1.35 -20.25
CA ASN A 163 -11.95 1.90 -19.98
C ASN A 163 -12.94 0.79 -19.56
N LYS A 164 -14.20 1.16 -19.31
CA LYS A 164 -15.26 0.22 -18.90
C LYS A 164 -15.59 -0.83 -19.97
N ASP A 165 -15.28 -0.55 -21.22
CA ASP A 165 -15.55 -1.43 -22.36
C ASP A 165 -14.35 -2.34 -22.67
N GLY A 166 -13.26 -2.23 -21.87
CA GLY A 166 -12.04 -3.02 -22.03
C GLY A 166 -11.09 -2.47 -23.10
N GLU A 167 -11.29 -1.24 -23.55
CA GLU A 167 -10.43 -0.60 -24.54
C GLU A 167 -9.26 0.10 -23.86
N LEU A 168 -8.09 0.03 -24.49
CA LEU A 168 -6.87 0.68 -24.01
C LEU A 168 -7.04 2.21 -23.95
N ILE A 169 -6.68 2.81 -22.83
CA ILE A 169 -6.54 4.25 -22.67
C ILE A 169 -5.06 4.62 -22.83
N ASP A 170 -4.74 5.37 -23.87
CA ASP A 170 -3.40 5.91 -24.16
C ASP A 170 -3.25 7.41 -23.86
N GLN A 171 -4.37 8.07 -23.52
CA GLN A 171 -4.40 9.48 -23.18
C GLN A 171 -3.85 9.70 -21.76
N ILE A 172 -2.81 10.56 -21.65
CA ILE A 172 -2.20 10.99 -20.41
C ILE A 172 -3.25 11.60 -19.46
N ASP A 173 -3.10 11.34 -18.16
CA ASP A 173 -4.00 11.80 -17.09
C ASP A 173 -5.44 11.30 -17.17
N SER A 174 -5.79 10.45 -18.14
CA SER A 174 -7.09 9.81 -18.19
C SER A 174 -7.17 8.63 -17.22
N VAL A 175 -8.32 8.52 -16.54
CA VAL A 175 -8.55 7.51 -15.49
C VAL A 175 -9.26 6.30 -16.07
N GLY A 176 -8.73 5.11 -15.78
CA GLY A 176 -9.35 3.83 -16.11
C GLY A 176 -8.91 2.73 -15.15
N GLU A 177 -9.36 1.51 -15.37
CA GLU A 177 -8.94 0.35 -14.57
C GLU A 177 -7.48 0.00 -14.87
N LEU A 178 -6.67 -0.12 -13.82
CA LEU A 178 -5.29 -0.57 -13.94
C LEU A 178 -5.23 -2.06 -14.21
N ILE A 179 -4.57 -2.42 -15.30
CA ILE A 179 -4.34 -3.81 -15.70
C ILE A 179 -2.85 -4.11 -15.58
N TYR A 180 -2.54 -5.31 -15.15
CA TYR A 180 -1.18 -5.79 -15.03
C TYR A 180 -1.00 -7.12 -15.76
N SER A 181 0.12 -7.29 -16.44
CA SER A 181 0.54 -8.59 -16.99
C SER A 181 1.94 -8.94 -16.53
N GLY A 182 2.11 -10.20 -16.12
CA GLY A 182 3.41 -10.73 -15.69
C GLY A 182 3.32 -12.21 -15.27
N GLU A 183 4.44 -12.90 -15.33
CA GLU A 183 4.56 -14.31 -14.90
C GLU A 183 4.28 -14.53 -13.41
N ASN A 184 4.26 -13.44 -12.62
CA ASN A 184 3.95 -13.46 -11.20
C ASN A 184 2.45 -13.37 -10.89
N VAL A 185 1.59 -13.19 -11.89
CA VAL A 185 0.14 -13.25 -11.70
C VAL A 185 -0.26 -14.66 -11.27
N SER A 186 -1.14 -14.77 -10.27
CA SER A 186 -1.64 -16.04 -9.76
C SER A 186 -2.50 -16.74 -10.81
N MET A 187 -2.62 -18.04 -10.69
CA MET A 187 -3.44 -18.85 -11.61
C MET A 187 -4.96 -18.65 -11.38
N GLY A 188 -5.36 -18.03 -10.30
CA GLY A 188 -6.76 -17.84 -9.89
C GLY A 188 -6.99 -18.23 -8.43
N TYR A 189 -8.24 -18.19 -8.02
CA TYR A 189 -8.67 -18.61 -6.69
C TYR A 189 -9.14 -20.07 -6.70
N ALA A 190 -8.72 -20.85 -5.71
CA ALA A 190 -9.24 -22.18 -5.42
C ALA A 190 -10.08 -22.11 -4.14
N LYS A 191 -11.38 -22.35 -4.23
CA LYS A 191 -12.34 -22.42 -3.11
C LYS A 191 -12.64 -23.85 -2.69
N SER A 192 -12.40 -24.79 -3.60
CA SER A 192 -12.60 -26.23 -3.39
C SER A 192 -11.45 -27.02 -4.02
N ILE A 193 -11.35 -28.31 -3.70
CA ILE A 193 -10.35 -29.21 -4.27
C ILE A 193 -10.47 -29.31 -5.80
N ASN A 194 -11.69 -29.23 -6.32
CA ASN A 194 -11.94 -29.32 -7.77
C ASN A 194 -11.39 -28.12 -8.54
N ASP A 195 -11.24 -26.96 -7.88
CA ASP A 195 -10.72 -25.76 -8.51
C ASP A 195 -9.22 -25.87 -8.82
N LEU A 196 -8.51 -26.83 -8.22
CA LEU A 196 -7.09 -27.10 -8.51
C LEU A 196 -6.88 -27.67 -9.93
N GLU A 197 -7.93 -28.21 -10.55
CA GLU A 197 -7.91 -28.75 -11.92
C GLU A 197 -8.17 -27.68 -12.99
N LEU A 198 -8.59 -26.45 -12.59
CA LEU A 198 -8.96 -25.39 -13.54
C LEU A 198 -7.74 -24.81 -14.32
N GLY A 199 -6.52 -25.06 -13.86
CA GLY A 199 -5.32 -24.53 -14.47
C GLY A 199 -5.17 -23.01 -14.29
N ASP A 200 -4.50 -22.35 -15.24
CA ASP A 200 -4.28 -20.90 -15.19
C ASP A 200 -5.48 -20.13 -15.78
N MET A 201 -6.37 -19.69 -14.89
CA MET A 201 -7.57 -18.92 -15.25
C MET A 201 -7.22 -17.47 -15.62
N ASN A 202 -6.17 -16.91 -15.05
CA ASN A 202 -5.78 -15.52 -15.25
C ASN A 202 -4.87 -15.31 -16.47
N LYS A 203 -4.24 -16.37 -16.96
CA LYS A 203 -3.35 -16.36 -18.16
C LYS A 203 -2.30 -15.23 -18.09
N GLY A 204 -1.77 -15.00 -16.89
CA GLY A 204 -0.76 -13.96 -16.66
C GLY A 204 -1.28 -12.53 -16.72
N ILE A 205 -2.59 -12.28 -16.75
CA ILE A 205 -3.21 -10.95 -16.76
C ILE A 205 -4.04 -10.76 -15.51
N LEU A 206 -3.87 -9.65 -14.83
CA LEU A 206 -4.62 -9.26 -13.64
C LEU A 206 -5.37 -7.95 -13.89
N ARG A 207 -6.69 -8.00 -13.79
CA ARG A 207 -7.53 -6.83 -13.61
C ARG A 207 -7.48 -6.47 -12.12
N THR A 208 -6.82 -5.37 -11.80
CA THR A 208 -6.51 -5.06 -10.38
C THR A 208 -7.73 -4.60 -9.59
N GLY A 209 -8.77 -4.12 -10.26
CA GLY A 209 -9.90 -3.47 -9.63
C GLY A 209 -9.57 -2.08 -9.08
N ASP A 210 -8.35 -1.59 -9.28
CA ASP A 210 -7.96 -0.23 -8.93
C ASP A 210 -8.06 0.69 -10.14
N LEU A 211 -8.50 1.92 -9.92
CA LEU A 211 -8.52 2.97 -10.91
C LEU A 211 -7.20 3.72 -10.87
N ALA A 212 -6.61 3.97 -12.03
CA ALA A 212 -5.33 4.65 -12.14
C ALA A 212 -5.28 5.57 -13.36
N LYS A 213 -4.30 6.47 -13.34
CA LYS A 213 -3.85 7.27 -14.48
C LYS A 213 -2.33 7.15 -14.61
N PHE A 214 -1.78 7.64 -15.72
CA PHE A 214 -0.33 7.74 -15.92
C PHE A 214 0.07 9.11 -16.46
N ASP A 215 1.30 9.52 -16.14
CA ASP A 215 1.88 10.77 -16.62
C ASP A 215 2.70 10.58 -17.92
N SER A 216 3.19 11.69 -18.48
CA SER A 216 3.99 11.71 -19.71
C SER A 216 5.30 10.90 -19.63
N ASP A 217 5.80 10.63 -18.43
CA ASP A 217 7.00 9.83 -18.19
C ASP A 217 6.68 8.35 -17.95
N GLY A 218 5.39 7.96 -18.02
CA GLY A 218 4.89 6.61 -17.84
C GLY A 218 4.89 6.13 -16.38
N TYR A 219 4.76 7.04 -15.41
CA TYR A 219 4.54 6.72 -14.00
C TYR A 219 3.05 6.65 -13.72
N TYR A 220 2.62 5.62 -13.00
CA TYR A 220 1.22 5.37 -12.66
C TYR A 220 0.86 5.91 -11.28
N TYR A 221 -0.41 6.34 -11.14
CA TYR A 221 -0.99 6.89 -9.90
C TYR A 221 -2.33 6.23 -9.64
N ILE A 222 -2.56 5.73 -8.43
CA ILE A 222 -3.86 5.17 -8.02
C ILE A 222 -4.79 6.32 -7.64
N GLU A 223 -5.96 6.35 -8.30
CA GLU A 223 -7.02 7.35 -8.07
C GLU A 223 -8.17 6.80 -7.20
N GLY A 224 -8.24 5.49 -7.04
CA GLY A 224 -9.27 4.82 -6.23
C GLY A 224 -9.42 3.35 -6.59
N SER A 225 -10.53 2.75 -6.12
CA SER A 225 -10.84 1.34 -6.41
C SER A 225 -12.26 1.19 -6.97
N THR A 226 -12.42 0.25 -7.89
CA THR A 226 -13.74 -0.12 -8.43
C THR A 226 -14.62 -0.79 -7.38
N ASN A 227 -14.04 -1.31 -6.30
CA ASN A 227 -14.75 -2.08 -5.27
C ASN A 227 -15.01 -1.27 -3.99
N ARG A 228 -14.34 -0.12 -3.78
CA ARG A 228 -14.51 0.73 -2.60
C ARG A 228 -15.40 1.94 -2.91
N PHE A 229 -16.69 1.70 -2.91
CA PHE A 229 -17.70 2.76 -3.09
C PHE A 229 -18.96 2.47 -2.27
N VAL A 230 -19.71 3.51 -2.00
CA VAL A 230 -21.07 3.45 -1.44
C VAL A 230 -22.03 4.13 -2.41
N LYS A 231 -23.25 3.60 -2.51
CA LYS A 231 -24.34 4.28 -3.25
C LYS A 231 -25.13 5.13 -2.27
N ILE A 232 -25.26 6.44 -2.56
CA ILE A 232 -26.00 7.38 -1.74
C ILE A 232 -26.98 8.11 -2.65
N PHE A 233 -28.26 7.89 -2.47
CA PHE A 233 -29.33 8.46 -3.31
C PHE A 233 -29.07 8.28 -4.81
N GLY A 234 -28.57 7.09 -5.18
CA GLY A 234 -28.23 6.75 -6.57
C GLY A 234 -26.86 7.21 -7.05
N ASN A 235 -26.16 8.08 -6.32
CA ASN A 235 -24.81 8.50 -6.65
C ASN A 235 -23.79 7.50 -6.14
N ARG A 236 -22.81 7.15 -6.99
CA ARG A 236 -21.69 6.28 -6.60
C ARG A 236 -20.55 7.14 -6.04
N ILE A 237 -20.27 6.98 -4.74
CA ILE A 237 -19.25 7.74 -4.00
C ILE A 237 -18.06 6.84 -3.72
N SER A 238 -16.88 7.25 -4.15
CA SER A 238 -15.62 6.56 -3.82
C SER A 238 -15.26 6.80 -2.37
N LEU A 239 -15.08 5.74 -1.61
CA LEU A 239 -14.64 5.81 -0.22
C LEU A 239 -13.16 6.27 -0.12
N ASP A 240 -12.34 5.92 -1.13
CA ASP A 240 -10.95 6.37 -1.19
C ASP A 240 -10.86 7.89 -1.39
N SER A 241 -11.73 8.46 -2.23
CA SER A 241 -11.80 9.92 -2.43
C SER A 241 -12.22 10.65 -1.16
N ILE A 242 -13.15 10.07 -0.38
CA ILE A 242 -13.55 10.64 0.91
C ILE A 242 -12.37 10.66 1.88
N GLU A 243 -11.64 9.54 1.98
CA GLU A 243 -10.45 9.47 2.83
C GLU A 243 -9.39 10.50 2.40
N GLU A 244 -9.21 10.70 1.09
CA GLU A 244 -8.24 11.67 0.57
C GLU A 244 -8.62 13.12 0.89
N ILE A 245 -9.91 13.49 0.76
CA ILE A 245 -10.43 14.82 1.16
C ILE A 245 -10.06 15.10 2.62
N ILE A 246 -10.24 14.13 3.51
CA ILE A 246 -10.00 14.29 4.95
C ILE A 246 -8.50 14.33 5.26
N ILE A 247 -7.70 13.49 4.57
CA ILE A 247 -6.23 13.50 4.68
C ILE A 247 -5.67 14.86 4.26
N ASN A 248 -6.19 15.47 3.20
CA ASN A 248 -5.77 16.79 2.73
C ASN A 248 -6.12 17.91 3.73
N LYS A 249 -7.10 17.68 4.61
CA LYS A 249 -7.42 18.57 5.74
C LYS A 249 -6.56 18.28 6.99
N GLY A 250 -5.61 17.35 6.90
CA GLY A 250 -4.64 17.05 7.98
C GLY A 250 -5.07 15.96 8.96
N PHE A 251 -6.13 15.20 8.67
CA PHE A 251 -6.62 14.14 9.55
C PHE A 251 -6.41 12.75 8.97
N GLU A 252 -6.13 11.78 9.83
CA GLU A 252 -6.18 10.36 9.45
C GLU A 252 -7.64 9.90 9.47
N SER A 253 -8.09 9.22 8.40
CA SER A 253 -9.47 8.78 8.24
C SER A 253 -9.58 7.39 7.65
N ALA A 254 -10.72 6.76 7.88
CA ALA A 254 -11.17 5.55 7.23
C ALA A 254 -12.66 5.67 6.92
N ALA A 255 -13.06 5.34 5.69
CA ALA A 255 -14.43 5.45 5.23
C ALA A 255 -15.01 4.09 4.87
N THR A 256 -16.27 3.88 5.24
CA THR A 256 -17.11 2.75 4.85
C THR A 256 -18.55 3.24 4.64
N GLY A 257 -19.45 2.37 4.26
CA GLY A 257 -20.84 2.76 4.12
C GLY A 257 -21.74 1.59 3.71
N TYR A 258 -23.01 1.82 3.81
CA TYR A 258 -24.08 0.91 3.39
C TYR A 258 -25.28 1.76 2.96
N ASP A 259 -26.22 1.18 2.28
CA ASP A 259 -27.47 1.80 1.77
C ASP A 259 -27.75 3.23 2.22
N ASP A 260 -27.40 4.21 1.37
CA ASP A 260 -27.61 5.63 1.58
C ASP A 260 -26.94 6.23 2.84
N LYS A 261 -25.92 5.54 3.41
CA LYS A 261 -25.15 6.01 4.56
C LYS A 261 -23.65 5.93 4.29
N LEU A 262 -22.97 7.07 4.44
CA LEU A 262 -21.52 7.20 4.45
C LEU A 262 -21.05 7.29 5.90
N LEU A 263 -20.23 6.33 6.31
CA LEU A 263 -19.63 6.28 7.65
C LEU A 263 -18.15 6.65 7.53
N ILE A 264 -17.76 7.68 8.24
CA ILE A 264 -16.39 8.18 8.24
C ILE A 264 -15.86 8.11 9.68
N TYR A 265 -14.69 7.55 9.84
CA TYR A 265 -13.98 7.46 11.11
C TYR A 265 -12.74 8.33 11.03
N VAL A 266 -12.53 9.21 11.99
CA VAL A 266 -11.44 10.19 11.99
C VAL A 266 -10.71 10.14 13.34
N ILE A 267 -9.39 10.10 13.32
CA ILE A 267 -8.58 10.14 14.54
C ILE A 267 -8.52 11.57 15.03
N HIS A 268 -9.34 11.91 16.02
CA HIS A 268 -9.31 13.17 16.77
C HIS A 268 -10.13 13.11 18.07
N ASN A 269 -10.00 14.10 18.92
CA ASN A 269 -10.66 14.16 20.24
C ASN A 269 -11.61 15.36 20.40
N ASN A 270 -12.08 15.99 19.29
CA ASN A 270 -12.89 17.20 19.36
C ASN A 270 -14.20 17.05 18.57
N ASN A 271 -15.33 16.98 19.26
CA ASN A 271 -16.66 16.80 18.65
C ASN A 271 -17.10 17.97 17.74
N LEU A 272 -16.66 19.20 17.99
CA LEU A 272 -16.96 20.34 17.11
C LEU A 272 -16.35 20.17 15.72
N LEU A 273 -15.24 19.46 15.62
CA LEU A 273 -14.58 19.17 14.35
C LEU A 273 -15.41 18.21 13.48
N THR A 274 -16.15 17.26 14.07
CA THR A 274 -17.00 16.33 13.30
C THR A 274 -18.08 17.05 12.51
N ASP A 275 -18.71 18.06 13.10
CA ASP A 275 -19.78 18.84 12.43
C ASP A 275 -19.22 19.71 11.31
N LEU A 276 -18.06 20.34 11.52
CA LEU A 276 -17.37 21.10 10.49
C LEU A 276 -16.96 20.18 9.31
N LEU A 277 -16.34 19.06 9.59
CA LEU A 277 -15.94 18.09 8.55
C LEU A 277 -17.16 17.54 7.80
N ARG A 278 -18.29 17.28 8.48
CA ARG A 278 -19.54 16.84 7.85
C ARG A 278 -20.06 17.88 6.86
N SER A 279 -20.08 19.14 7.26
CA SER A 279 -20.51 20.24 6.40
C SER A 279 -19.62 20.39 5.18
N ASP A 280 -18.30 20.37 5.39
CA ASP A 280 -17.31 20.52 4.33
C ASP A 280 -17.41 19.38 3.32
N ILE A 281 -17.44 18.12 3.80
CA ILE A 281 -17.55 16.95 2.93
C ILE A 281 -18.86 16.98 2.16
N SER A 282 -19.99 17.30 2.83
CA SER A 282 -21.30 17.45 2.21
C SER A 282 -21.28 18.45 1.05
N ALA A 283 -20.64 19.59 1.23
CA ALA A 283 -20.50 20.62 0.21
C ALA A 283 -19.59 20.15 -0.96
N GLU A 284 -18.49 19.49 -0.65
CA GLU A 284 -17.49 19.06 -1.63
C GLU A 284 -17.98 17.93 -2.54
N ILE A 285 -18.72 16.95 -1.98
CA ILE A 285 -19.24 15.79 -2.73
C ILE A 285 -20.71 15.94 -3.18
N GLY A 286 -21.38 17.04 -2.81
CA GLY A 286 -22.75 17.32 -3.22
C GLY A 286 -23.82 16.39 -2.62
N ILE A 287 -23.60 15.86 -1.40
CA ILE A 287 -24.51 14.92 -0.73
C ILE A 287 -25.07 15.56 0.54
N ASN A 288 -26.36 15.28 0.84
CA ASN A 288 -26.99 15.78 2.05
C ASN A 288 -26.26 15.29 3.31
N GLN A 289 -26.03 16.19 4.27
CA GLN A 289 -25.37 15.91 5.54
C GLN A 289 -26.02 14.77 6.34
N THR A 290 -27.32 14.54 6.17
CA THR A 290 -28.04 13.45 6.84
C THR A 290 -27.58 12.05 6.42
N ALA A 291 -26.98 11.93 5.24
CA ALA A 291 -26.38 10.70 4.76
C ALA A 291 -24.94 10.49 5.28
N ILE A 292 -24.32 11.49 5.92
CA ILE A 292 -22.93 11.47 6.36
C ILE A 292 -22.88 11.36 7.89
N GLN A 293 -22.26 10.30 8.38
CA GLN A 293 -21.96 10.13 9.80
C GLN A 293 -20.44 10.15 9.99
N ILE A 294 -19.96 11.02 10.88
CA ILE A 294 -18.53 11.07 11.24
C ILE A 294 -18.39 10.65 12.69
N ASN A 295 -17.50 9.69 12.92
CA ASN A 295 -17.20 9.13 14.23
C ASN A 295 -15.76 9.49 14.59
N ALA A 296 -15.57 10.11 15.75
CA ALA A 296 -14.24 10.32 16.32
C ALA A 296 -13.74 9.01 16.93
N VAL A 297 -12.50 8.62 16.62
CA VAL A 297 -11.86 7.43 17.18
C VAL A 297 -10.45 7.75 17.64
N SER A 298 -9.97 7.03 18.64
CA SER A 298 -8.59 7.17 19.13
C SER A 298 -7.58 6.46 18.23
N GLU A 299 -8.00 5.35 17.61
CA GLU A 299 -7.19 4.55 16.70
C GLU A 299 -8.09 3.71 15.77
N PHE A 300 -7.54 3.25 14.65
CA PHE A 300 -8.24 2.32 13.76
C PHE A 300 -7.95 0.87 14.14
N PRO A 301 -8.95 -0.03 14.08
CA PRO A 301 -8.72 -1.46 14.19
C PRO A 301 -7.85 -1.91 13.01
N ARG A 302 -6.87 -2.76 13.28
CA ARG A 302 -5.94 -3.23 12.26
C ARG A 302 -5.91 -4.75 12.19
N LEU A 303 -5.68 -5.24 10.98
CA LEU A 303 -5.37 -6.64 10.73
C LEU A 303 -3.92 -6.95 11.14
N ASN A 304 -3.58 -8.23 11.27
CA ASN A 304 -2.22 -8.67 11.61
C ASN A 304 -1.12 -8.17 10.65
N ASN A 305 -1.50 -7.83 9.43
CA ASN A 305 -0.59 -7.26 8.42
C ASN A 305 -0.48 -5.72 8.49
N GLY A 306 -1.08 -5.08 9.50
CA GLY A 306 -1.04 -3.63 9.72
C GLY A 306 -2.04 -2.80 8.90
N LYS A 307 -2.81 -3.41 7.98
CA LYS A 307 -3.87 -2.71 7.23
C LYS A 307 -5.06 -2.40 8.12
N ILE A 308 -5.79 -1.32 7.81
CA ILE A 308 -7.05 -1.00 8.51
C ILE A 308 -8.04 -2.15 8.29
N ASN A 309 -8.65 -2.60 9.38
CA ASN A 309 -9.75 -3.56 9.35
C ASN A 309 -11.08 -2.81 9.18
N TYR A 310 -11.46 -2.55 7.94
CA TYR A 310 -12.70 -1.82 7.63
C TYR A 310 -13.97 -2.50 8.18
N ASN A 311 -13.99 -3.84 8.23
CA ASN A 311 -15.11 -4.58 8.84
C ASN A 311 -15.16 -4.38 10.37
N GLY A 312 -14.02 -4.13 10.99
CA GLY A 312 -13.94 -3.85 12.42
C GLY A 312 -14.37 -2.43 12.79
N LEU A 313 -14.38 -1.49 11.84
CA LEU A 313 -14.80 -0.10 12.09
C LEU A 313 -16.27 0.00 12.50
N THR A 314 -17.14 -0.79 11.89
CA THR A 314 -18.58 -0.78 12.19
C THR A 314 -18.92 -1.28 13.60
N ASN A 315 -17.98 -1.90 14.29
CA ASN A 315 -18.12 -2.41 15.66
C ASN A 315 -17.56 -1.43 16.71
N ILE A 316 -17.01 -0.29 16.29
CA ILE A 316 -16.56 0.77 17.20
C ILE A 316 -17.80 1.64 17.52
N GLN A 317 -18.29 1.56 18.74
CA GLN A 317 -19.32 2.44 19.30
C GLN A 317 -18.69 3.65 19.98
#